data_9b30fee97c0af3789f7f6525aed80e61
#
_entry.id   9b30fee97c0af3789f7f6525aed80e61
#
_cell.length_a   1.000
_cell.length_b   1.000
_cell.length_c   1.000
_cell.angle_alpha   90.00
_cell.angle_beta   90.00
_cell.angle_gamma   90.00
#
_symmetry.space_group_name_H-M   'P 1'
#
loop_
_entity.id
_entity.type
_entity.pdbx_description
1 polymer ?
#
loop_
_entity_poly.entity_id
_entity_poly.type
_entity_poly.pdbx_seq_one_letter_code
_entity_poly.pdbx_strand_id
1 'polypeptide(L)'
;MAHIKTSKGFLKYESKIPFFGDKVLDKDLMLDNIRLLAAYLDKIDINWGPAFGTLIGIVRNNDFQPWKPVFDIYILKEGEERFKDVLWLLKDEGFELIRHERRGLYYLCRNDQYIKFFVLHKISSDVRHTGGSDFIHEKYLQNTVKWNFMGIEMNVPVDVDEYLTFQYGKDWTTPKQTVFYSSSFFSKLANWTKTKLQDIMPDAIYYYWLLIHRKKDFKKFKLRSEKAGYKLPQNFELASMKPRRYKKVLTVGVYDLLH
;
A
#
# COMPACT_ATOMS: atom_id res chain seq x y z
N MET A 1 -22.34 6.50 2.99
CA MET A 1 -21.48 6.75 1.84
C MET A 1 -20.19 7.38 2.35
N ALA A 2 -19.02 6.87 1.97
CA ALA A 2 -17.73 7.44 2.35
C ALA A 2 -17.26 8.44 1.28
N HIS A 3 -16.27 9.24 1.61
CA HIS A 3 -15.68 10.19 0.66
C HIS A 3 -14.18 10.36 0.92
N ILE A 4 -13.43 10.70 -0.10
CA ILE A 4 -12.05 11.17 0.01
C ILE A 4 -11.94 12.56 -0.62
N LYS A 5 -11.08 13.41 -0.03
CA LYS A 5 -10.77 14.73 -0.57
C LYS A 5 -9.73 14.58 -1.69
N THR A 6 -9.99 15.17 -2.83
CA THR A 6 -9.09 15.29 -3.98
C THR A 6 -8.94 16.77 -4.34
N SER A 7 -8.08 17.13 -5.29
CA SER A 7 -7.98 18.50 -5.79
C SER A 7 -9.27 18.96 -6.52
N LYS A 8 -10.02 18.01 -7.09
CA LYS A 8 -11.27 18.22 -7.84
C LYS A 8 -12.53 18.22 -6.94
N GLY A 9 -12.38 18.08 -5.62
CA GLY A 9 -13.49 17.98 -4.68
C GLY A 9 -13.55 16.64 -3.95
N PHE A 10 -14.76 16.29 -3.46
CA PHE A 10 -14.96 15.05 -2.71
C PHE A 10 -15.43 13.92 -3.61
N LEU A 11 -14.56 12.92 -3.82
CA LEU A 11 -14.94 11.67 -4.47
C LEU A 11 -15.75 10.82 -3.50
N LYS A 12 -17.04 10.64 -3.79
CA LYS A 12 -17.94 9.79 -3.01
C LYS A 12 -17.85 8.34 -3.50
N TYR A 13 -17.88 7.38 -2.57
CA TYR A 13 -17.86 5.95 -2.87
C TYR A 13 -18.62 5.16 -1.81
N GLU A 14 -19.05 3.95 -2.17
CA GLU A 14 -19.64 3.01 -1.23
C GLU A 14 -18.54 2.21 -0.55
N SER A 15 -18.36 2.42 0.77
CA SER A 15 -17.31 1.70 1.51
C SER A 15 -17.74 0.27 1.78
N LYS A 16 -17.01 -0.69 1.20
CA LYS A 16 -17.19 -2.13 1.39
C LYS A 16 -15.98 -2.69 2.15
N ILE A 17 -16.19 -3.72 2.97
CA ILE A 17 -15.10 -4.46 3.58
C ILE A 17 -14.74 -5.59 2.63
N PRO A 18 -13.58 -5.54 1.96
CA PRO A 18 -13.22 -6.57 1.00
C PRO A 18 -12.94 -7.88 1.71
N PHE A 19 -13.50 -8.95 1.19
CA PHE A 19 -13.24 -10.31 1.62
C PHE A 19 -12.76 -11.12 0.42
N PHE A 20 -11.56 -11.66 0.49
CA PHE A 20 -10.88 -12.29 -0.63
C PHE A 20 -10.79 -13.82 -0.54
N GLY A 21 -11.28 -14.42 0.56
CA GLY A 21 -11.07 -15.84 0.85
C GLY A 21 -11.62 -16.81 -0.18
N ASP A 22 -12.71 -16.43 -0.85
CA ASP A 22 -13.39 -17.25 -1.86
C ASP A 22 -13.21 -16.69 -3.28
N LYS A 23 -12.34 -15.69 -3.46
CA LYS A 23 -12.11 -15.05 -4.75
C LYS A 23 -11.01 -15.76 -5.52
N VAL A 24 -11.27 -15.98 -6.81
CA VAL A 24 -10.30 -16.49 -7.78
C VAL A 24 -9.87 -15.34 -8.67
N LEU A 25 -8.58 -15.23 -8.93
CA LEU A 25 -8.04 -14.26 -9.86
C LEU A 25 -8.31 -14.73 -11.29
N ASP A 26 -9.02 -13.91 -12.05
CA ASP A 26 -9.10 -14.04 -13.50
C ASP A 26 -7.92 -13.27 -14.10
N LYS A 27 -7.01 -14.01 -14.73
CA LYS A 27 -5.74 -13.45 -15.25
C LYS A 27 -5.97 -12.44 -16.36
N ASP A 28 -6.88 -12.71 -17.29
CA ASP A 28 -7.13 -11.87 -18.46
C ASP A 28 -7.79 -10.56 -18.03
N LEU A 29 -8.83 -10.65 -17.20
CA LEU A 29 -9.49 -9.45 -16.63
C LEU A 29 -8.54 -8.63 -15.77
N MET A 30 -7.70 -9.28 -14.97
CA MET A 30 -6.72 -8.58 -14.15
C MET A 30 -5.67 -7.88 -15.02
N LEU A 31 -5.21 -8.54 -16.10
CA LEU A 31 -4.22 -7.97 -17.00
C LEU A 31 -4.77 -6.73 -17.72
N ASP A 32 -6.02 -6.77 -18.18
CA ASP A 32 -6.70 -5.63 -18.78
C ASP A 32 -6.85 -4.47 -17.79
N ASN A 33 -7.21 -4.79 -16.53
CA ASN A 33 -7.30 -3.79 -15.48
C ASN A 33 -5.96 -3.12 -15.22
N ILE A 34 -4.87 -3.90 -15.14
CA ILE A 34 -3.53 -3.38 -14.87
C ILE A 34 -3.02 -2.56 -16.06
N ARG A 35 -3.26 -3.00 -17.30
CA ARG A 35 -2.87 -2.28 -18.51
C ARG A 35 -3.51 -0.90 -18.56
N LEU A 36 -4.81 -0.85 -18.32
CA LEU A 36 -5.55 0.41 -18.28
C LEU A 36 -5.05 1.32 -17.16
N LEU A 37 -4.85 0.75 -15.97
CA LEU A 37 -4.35 1.47 -14.80
C LEU A 37 -2.95 2.05 -15.03
N ALA A 38 -2.02 1.25 -15.57
CA ALA A 38 -0.65 1.67 -15.88
C ALA A 38 -0.65 2.88 -16.82
N ALA A 39 -1.51 2.87 -17.85
CA ALA A 39 -1.63 3.98 -18.79
C ALA A 39 -2.06 5.30 -18.14
N TYR A 40 -2.83 5.25 -17.05
CA TYR A 40 -3.18 6.44 -16.27
C TYR A 40 -2.08 6.85 -15.29
N LEU A 41 -1.44 5.88 -14.62
CA LEU A 41 -0.39 6.16 -13.65
C LEU A 41 0.86 6.74 -14.28
N ASP A 42 1.24 6.25 -15.47
CA ASP A 42 2.40 6.76 -16.21
C ASP A 42 2.21 8.21 -16.69
N LYS A 43 0.97 8.62 -16.99
CA LYS A 43 0.65 10.00 -17.41
C LYS A 43 0.80 11.04 -16.28
N ILE A 44 0.70 10.63 -15.03
CA ILE A 44 0.73 11.56 -13.91
C ILE A 44 2.09 11.66 -13.22
N ASP A 45 3.11 11.05 -13.78
CA ASP A 45 4.49 11.09 -13.30
C ASP A 45 4.60 10.78 -11.81
N ILE A 46 4.12 9.62 -11.39
CA ILE A 46 4.28 9.08 -10.04
C ILE A 46 5.18 7.86 -10.05
N ASN A 47 5.96 7.70 -9.01
CA ASN A 47 6.70 6.45 -8.81
C ASN A 47 5.75 5.39 -8.26
N TRP A 48 5.50 4.36 -9.06
CA TRP A 48 4.65 3.22 -8.75
C TRP A 48 5.27 1.91 -9.24
N GLY A 49 4.87 0.81 -8.65
CA GLY A 49 5.30 -0.52 -9.07
C GLY A 49 4.59 -1.63 -8.32
N PRO A 50 4.80 -2.90 -8.72
CA PRO A 50 4.25 -4.04 -8.02
C PRO A 50 4.82 -4.15 -6.61
N ALA A 51 3.99 -4.60 -5.66
CA ALA A 51 4.37 -4.71 -4.27
C ALA A 51 4.22 -6.14 -3.74
N PHE A 52 5.00 -6.46 -2.71
CA PHE A 52 4.85 -7.67 -1.90
C PHE A 52 4.77 -8.97 -2.73
N GLY A 53 3.76 -9.78 -2.45
CA GLY A 53 3.56 -11.05 -3.15
C GLY A 53 3.30 -10.90 -4.64
N THR A 54 2.81 -9.78 -5.11
CA THR A 54 2.68 -9.48 -6.54
C THR A 54 4.05 -9.36 -7.19
N LEU A 55 4.97 -8.61 -6.60
CA LEU A 55 6.35 -8.51 -7.09
C LEU A 55 7.05 -9.88 -7.12
N ILE A 56 6.86 -10.71 -6.09
CA ILE A 56 7.40 -12.08 -6.07
C ILE A 56 6.89 -12.89 -7.27
N GLY A 57 5.60 -12.83 -7.55
CA GLY A 57 5.02 -13.57 -8.69
C GLY A 57 5.60 -13.13 -10.04
N ILE A 58 5.68 -11.82 -10.23
CA ILE A 58 6.24 -11.20 -11.44
C ILE A 58 7.70 -11.61 -11.65
N VAL A 59 8.55 -11.45 -10.63
CA VAL A 59 9.99 -11.71 -10.77
C VAL A 59 10.29 -13.21 -10.87
N ARG A 60 9.58 -14.04 -10.11
CA ARG A 60 9.84 -15.46 -10.05
C ARG A 60 9.39 -16.22 -11.30
N ASN A 61 8.21 -15.93 -11.80
CA ASN A 61 7.55 -16.71 -12.85
C ASN A 61 7.06 -15.88 -14.02
N ASN A 62 7.19 -14.55 -13.97
CA ASN A 62 6.52 -13.61 -14.85
C ASN A 62 4.99 -13.87 -14.93
N ASP A 63 4.39 -14.20 -13.78
CA ASP A 63 2.97 -14.59 -13.70
C ASP A 63 2.36 -14.12 -12.36
N PHE A 64 1.04 -14.16 -12.29
CA PHE A 64 0.31 -13.98 -11.05
C PHE A 64 0.55 -15.14 -10.07
N GLN A 65 0.45 -14.88 -8.77
CA GLN A 65 0.45 -15.95 -7.78
C GLN A 65 -0.92 -16.64 -7.77
N PRO A 66 -1.00 -17.98 -7.99
CA PRO A 66 -2.28 -18.69 -8.18
C PRO A 66 -3.26 -18.57 -6.99
N TRP A 67 -2.70 -18.42 -5.77
CA TRP A 67 -3.49 -18.33 -4.53
C TRP A 67 -3.76 -16.91 -4.04
N LYS A 68 -3.37 -15.89 -4.83
CA LYS A 68 -3.50 -14.50 -4.42
C LYS A 68 -4.51 -13.77 -5.30
N PRO A 69 -5.74 -13.56 -4.83
CA PRO A 69 -6.82 -12.96 -5.62
C PRO A 69 -6.75 -11.43 -5.71
N VAL A 70 -5.60 -10.84 -5.41
CA VAL A 70 -5.43 -9.39 -5.33
C VAL A 70 -4.08 -8.99 -5.92
N PHE A 71 -4.07 -7.95 -6.73
CA PHE A 71 -2.85 -7.34 -7.25
C PHE A 71 -2.45 -6.15 -6.36
N ASP A 72 -1.25 -6.22 -5.77
CA ASP A 72 -0.73 -5.18 -4.89
C ASP A 72 0.21 -4.25 -5.64
N ILE A 73 0.01 -2.95 -5.50
CA ILE A 73 0.80 -1.87 -6.09
C ILE A 73 1.27 -0.93 -4.97
N TYR A 74 2.49 -0.45 -5.05
CA TYR A 74 2.92 0.68 -4.23
C TYR A 74 2.88 1.98 -5.03
N ILE A 75 2.65 3.08 -4.32
CA ILE A 75 2.93 4.45 -4.77
C ILE A 75 3.69 5.18 -3.67
N LEU A 76 4.57 6.11 -4.03
CA LEU A 76 5.22 6.95 -3.04
C LEU A 76 4.26 8.03 -2.54
N LYS A 77 4.41 8.43 -1.27
CA LYS A 77 3.55 9.45 -0.61
C LYS A 77 3.50 10.76 -1.39
N GLU A 78 4.58 11.13 -2.04
CA GLU A 78 4.71 12.34 -2.85
C GLU A 78 3.76 12.35 -4.07
N GLY A 79 3.40 11.16 -4.56
CA GLY A 79 2.45 10.97 -5.67
C GLY A 79 0.99 10.80 -5.25
N GLU A 80 0.70 10.67 -3.94
CA GLU A 80 -0.64 10.30 -3.47
C GLU A 80 -1.73 11.29 -3.88
N GLU A 81 -1.48 12.60 -3.84
CA GLU A 81 -2.49 13.59 -4.21
C GLU A 81 -2.82 13.51 -5.71
N ARG A 82 -1.80 13.33 -6.57
CA ARG A 82 -2.01 13.12 -8.02
C ARG A 82 -2.77 11.81 -8.28
N PHE A 83 -2.44 10.75 -7.55
CA PHE A 83 -3.18 9.48 -7.62
C PHE A 83 -4.66 9.65 -7.25
N LYS A 84 -4.98 10.42 -6.21
CA LYS A 84 -6.38 10.69 -5.83
C LYS A 84 -7.17 11.38 -6.95
N ASP A 85 -6.51 12.26 -7.69
CA ASP A 85 -7.17 12.94 -8.82
C ASP A 85 -7.42 11.99 -10.01
N VAL A 86 -6.57 10.99 -10.18
CA VAL A 86 -6.77 9.93 -11.20
C VAL A 86 -7.96 9.04 -10.86
N LEU A 87 -8.32 8.88 -9.59
CA LEU A 87 -9.47 8.06 -9.21
C LEU A 87 -10.80 8.53 -9.86
N TRP A 88 -10.92 9.81 -10.22
CA TRP A 88 -12.06 10.30 -11.00
C TRP A 88 -12.10 9.70 -12.39
N LEU A 89 -10.95 9.69 -13.09
CA LEU A 89 -10.82 9.13 -14.43
C LEU A 89 -11.01 7.62 -14.41
N LEU A 90 -10.41 6.95 -13.43
CA LEU A 90 -10.57 5.51 -13.25
C LEU A 90 -12.01 5.09 -12.98
N LYS A 91 -12.79 5.94 -12.30
CA LYS A 91 -14.22 5.71 -12.08
C LYS A 91 -14.98 5.68 -13.42
N ASP A 92 -14.66 6.58 -14.34
CA ASP A 92 -15.28 6.63 -15.66
C ASP A 92 -14.90 5.39 -16.51
N GLU A 93 -13.76 4.77 -16.23
CA GLU A 93 -13.29 3.51 -16.80
C GLU A 93 -13.85 2.25 -16.09
N GLY A 94 -14.79 2.42 -15.16
CA GLY A 94 -15.44 1.33 -14.46
C GLY A 94 -14.70 0.81 -13.23
N PHE A 95 -13.65 1.49 -12.76
CA PHE A 95 -13.06 1.19 -11.46
C PHE A 95 -13.91 1.76 -10.32
N GLU A 96 -14.19 0.95 -9.34
CA GLU A 96 -14.81 1.36 -8.09
C GLU A 96 -13.76 1.49 -7.00
N LEU A 97 -13.68 2.66 -6.34
CA LEU A 97 -13.01 2.74 -5.05
C LEU A 97 -13.94 2.10 -4.02
N ILE A 98 -13.57 0.92 -3.53
CA ILE A 98 -14.40 0.17 -2.57
C ILE A 98 -13.99 0.42 -1.12
N ARG A 99 -12.73 0.87 -0.88
CA ARG A 99 -12.25 1.20 0.46
C ARG A 99 -11.03 2.09 0.40
N HIS A 100 -10.98 3.03 1.33
CA HIS A 100 -9.77 3.79 1.66
C HIS A 100 -9.52 3.73 3.16
N GLU A 101 -8.31 3.38 3.55
CA GLU A 101 -7.87 3.40 4.94
C GLU A 101 -6.95 4.60 5.20
N ARG A 102 -7.15 5.28 6.32
CA ARG A 102 -6.41 6.49 6.71
C ARG A 102 -4.88 6.35 6.69
N ARG A 103 -4.39 5.11 6.74
CA ARG A 103 -2.96 4.80 6.65
C ARG A 103 -2.39 4.83 5.23
N GLY A 104 -3.16 5.22 4.23
CA GLY A 104 -2.75 5.25 2.84
C GLY A 104 -2.90 3.90 2.13
N LEU A 105 -4.02 3.22 2.36
CA LEU A 105 -4.34 1.98 1.65
C LEU A 105 -5.65 2.17 0.89
N TYR A 106 -5.60 1.96 -0.42
CA TYR A 106 -6.75 2.07 -1.32
C TYR A 106 -7.06 0.71 -1.91
N TYR A 107 -8.35 0.38 -2.01
CA TYR A 107 -8.84 -0.82 -2.65
C TYR A 107 -9.70 -0.42 -3.85
N LEU A 108 -9.26 -0.78 -5.03
CA LEU A 108 -10.03 -0.64 -6.26
C LEU A 108 -10.57 -1.99 -6.69
N CYS A 109 -11.74 -1.98 -7.30
CA CYS A 109 -12.38 -3.13 -7.92
C CYS A 109 -12.82 -2.76 -9.34
N ARG A 110 -12.56 -3.64 -10.30
CA ARG A 110 -13.11 -3.59 -11.65
C ARG A 110 -13.29 -5.02 -12.15
N ASN A 111 -14.46 -5.34 -12.72
CA ASN A 111 -14.78 -6.69 -13.19
C ASN A 111 -14.57 -7.77 -12.12
N ASP A 112 -14.96 -7.49 -10.87
CA ASP A 112 -14.75 -8.34 -9.69
C ASP A 112 -13.28 -8.71 -9.41
N GLN A 113 -12.32 -8.01 -10.04
CA GLN A 113 -10.89 -8.12 -9.77
C GLN A 113 -10.43 -6.98 -8.85
N TYR A 114 -9.56 -7.29 -7.90
CA TYR A 114 -9.20 -6.37 -6.83
C TYR A 114 -7.75 -5.94 -6.92
N ILE A 115 -7.53 -4.63 -6.84
CA ILE A 115 -6.20 -4.01 -6.82
C ILE A 115 -6.05 -3.21 -5.53
N LYS A 116 -4.93 -3.39 -4.83
CA LYS A 116 -4.60 -2.61 -3.64
C LYS A 116 -3.45 -1.67 -3.92
N PHE A 117 -3.62 -0.42 -3.51
CA PHE A 117 -2.55 0.56 -3.51
C PHE A 117 -2.05 0.82 -2.11
N PHE A 118 -0.76 0.66 -1.91
CA PHE A 118 -0.06 0.95 -0.68
C PHE A 118 0.72 2.25 -0.83
N VAL A 119 0.35 3.27 -0.07
CA VAL A 119 1.12 4.51 -0.01
C VAL A 119 2.32 4.31 0.89
N LEU A 120 3.52 4.50 0.35
CA LEU A 120 4.77 4.38 1.07
C LEU A 120 5.16 5.72 1.69
N HIS A 121 4.98 5.83 2.99
CA HIS A 121 5.30 7.02 3.77
C HIS A 121 6.78 7.04 4.15
N LYS A 122 7.43 8.17 3.99
CA LYS A 122 8.82 8.38 4.39
C LYS A 122 8.92 8.57 5.90
N ILE A 123 9.83 7.84 6.54
CA ILE A 123 10.12 7.98 7.98
C ILE A 123 11.44 8.72 8.17
N SER A 124 12.42 8.39 7.33
CA SER A 124 13.74 9.03 7.29
C SER A 124 14.19 9.18 5.83
N SER A 125 15.41 9.69 5.61
CA SER A 125 16.03 9.70 4.27
C SER A 125 16.07 8.32 3.63
N ASP A 126 16.22 7.27 4.45
CA ASP A 126 16.63 5.95 3.98
C ASP A 126 15.56 4.87 4.13
N VAL A 127 14.42 5.20 4.76
CA VAL A 127 13.39 4.21 5.08
C VAL A 127 11.98 4.73 4.83
N ARG A 128 11.18 3.91 4.14
CA ARG A 128 9.74 4.08 4.00
C ARG A 128 8.97 2.94 4.67
N HIS A 129 7.69 3.17 4.90
CA HIS A 129 6.78 2.15 5.40
C HIS A 129 5.41 2.24 4.73
N THR A 130 4.73 1.10 4.62
CA THR A 130 3.28 1.11 4.43
C THR A 130 2.61 1.58 5.72
N GLY A 131 1.46 2.17 5.63
CA GLY A 131 0.71 2.56 6.82
C GLY A 131 0.45 1.44 7.83
N GLY A 132 0.92 0.23 7.61
CA GLY A 132 0.64 -0.94 8.43
C GLY A 132 1.83 -1.62 9.07
N SER A 133 2.72 -2.20 8.30
CA SER A 133 3.64 -3.18 8.86
C SER A 133 4.97 -3.32 8.13
N ASP A 134 5.03 -2.90 6.89
CA ASP A 134 6.20 -3.21 6.07
C ASP A 134 7.11 -2.00 5.97
N PHE A 135 8.37 -2.20 6.29
CA PHE A 135 9.43 -1.21 6.20
C PHE A 135 10.33 -1.58 5.02
N ILE A 136 10.68 -0.58 4.21
CA ILE A 136 11.44 -0.74 2.98
C ILE A 136 12.54 0.30 2.96
N HIS A 137 13.77 -0.12 2.63
CA HIS A 137 14.86 0.83 2.40
C HIS A 137 14.60 1.64 1.14
N GLU A 138 14.77 2.96 1.24
CA GLU A 138 14.54 3.93 0.16
C GLU A 138 15.31 3.57 -1.12
N LYS A 139 16.51 3.01 -0.98
CA LYS A 139 17.38 2.63 -2.12
C LYS A 139 16.67 1.70 -3.12
N TYR A 140 15.80 0.79 -2.65
CA TYR A 140 15.07 -0.13 -3.53
C TYR A 140 13.93 0.54 -4.30
N LEU A 141 13.53 1.74 -3.88
CA LEU A 141 12.43 2.48 -4.50
C LEU A 141 12.94 3.63 -5.39
N GLN A 142 14.17 4.09 -5.16
CA GLN A 142 14.81 5.13 -5.97
C GLN A 142 15.46 4.56 -7.23
N ASN A 143 16.09 3.39 -7.11
CA ASN A 143 16.78 2.73 -8.21
C ASN A 143 15.88 1.63 -8.77
N THR A 144 15.09 1.96 -9.79
CA THR A 144 14.18 1.03 -10.45
C THR A 144 14.48 0.89 -11.93
N VAL A 145 14.15 -0.27 -12.48
CA VAL A 145 14.20 -0.55 -13.92
C VAL A 145 12.79 -0.88 -14.40
N LYS A 146 12.55 -0.68 -15.69
CA LYS A 146 11.33 -1.14 -16.33
C LYS A 146 11.39 -2.65 -16.53
N TRP A 147 10.43 -3.34 -15.95
CA TRP A 147 10.24 -4.79 -16.08
C TRP A 147 9.01 -5.06 -16.93
N ASN A 148 9.18 -5.87 -17.96
CA ASN A 148 8.05 -6.25 -18.82
C ASN A 148 7.28 -7.41 -18.16
N PHE A 149 6.11 -7.09 -17.63
CA PHE A 149 5.16 -8.08 -17.13
C PHE A 149 4.03 -8.27 -18.14
N MET A 150 4.08 -9.34 -18.92
CA MET A 150 3.05 -9.68 -19.91
C MET A 150 2.67 -8.51 -20.85
N GLY A 151 3.68 -7.75 -21.30
CA GLY A 151 3.47 -6.58 -22.17
C GLY A 151 3.17 -5.27 -21.44
N ILE A 152 3.23 -5.25 -20.12
CA ILE A 152 3.06 -4.04 -19.29
C ILE A 152 4.38 -3.70 -18.61
N GLU A 153 4.87 -2.50 -18.81
CA GLU A 153 6.09 -2.03 -18.13
C GLU A 153 5.79 -1.56 -16.71
N MET A 154 6.54 -2.09 -15.75
CA MET A 154 6.41 -1.74 -14.33
C MET A 154 7.76 -1.39 -13.74
N ASN A 155 7.79 -0.50 -12.75
CA ASN A 155 9.01 -0.18 -12.03
C ASN A 155 9.32 -1.27 -11.00
N VAL A 156 10.45 -1.93 -11.16
CA VAL A 156 10.95 -2.96 -10.25
C VAL A 156 12.32 -2.53 -9.74
N PRO A 157 12.68 -2.77 -8.47
CA PRO A 157 14.01 -2.46 -7.95
C PRO A 157 15.11 -3.05 -8.85
N VAL A 158 16.19 -2.29 -9.13
CA VAL A 158 17.35 -2.81 -9.88
C VAL A 158 17.89 -4.06 -9.20
N ASP A 159 18.07 -4.01 -7.88
CA ASP A 159 18.56 -5.13 -7.07
C ASP A 159 17.38 -5.92 -6.48
N VAL A 160 16.47 -6.39 -7.35
CA VAL A 160 15.23 -7.03 -6.91
C VAL A 160 15.47 -8.32 -6.11
N ASP A 161 16.49 -9.11 -6.46
CA ASP A 161 16.86 -10.33 -5.72
C ASP A 161 17.34 -9.99 -4.32
N GLU A 162 18.15 -8.96 -4.17
CA GLU A 162 18.58 -8.47 -2.86
C GLU A 162 17.39 -7.98 -2.04
N TYR A 163 16.50 -7.19 -2.64
CA TYR A 163 15.30 -6.70 -2.00
C TYR A 163 14.38 -7.84 -1.53
N LEU A 164 14.11 -8.83 -2.39
CA LEU A 164 13.26 -9.96 -2.05
C LEU A 164 13.92 -10.87 -1.00
N THR A 165 15.22 -11.09 -1.09
CA THR A 165 15.99 -11.81 -0.07
C THR A 165 15.95 -11.09 1.28
N PHE A 166 16.11 -9.78 1.27
CA PHE A 166 16.00 -8.95 2.49
C PHE A 166 14.61 -9.02 3.11
N GLN A 167 13.54 -8.91 2.31
CA GLN A 167 12.16 -8.88 2.80
C GLN A 167 11.64 -10.26 3.25
N TYR A 168 11.95 -11.30 2.48
CA TYR A 168 11.32 -12.63 2.62
C TYR A 168 12.27 -13.76 3.00
N GLY A 169 13.57 -13.52 2.96
CA GLY A 169 14.60 -14.53 3.21
C GLY A 169 15.13 -15.15 1.92
N LYS A 170 16.22 -15.92 2.04
CA LYS A 170 16.92 -16.54 0.89
C LYS A 170 16.07 -17.53 0.09
N ASP A 171 15.03 -18.04 0.70
CA ASP A 171 14.11 -19.03 0.12
C ASP A 171 12.87 -18.40 -0.52
N TRP A 172 12.89 -17.08 -0.83
CA TRP A 172 11.78 -16.37 -1.46
C TRP A 172 11.39 -16.94 -2.84
N THR A 173 12.34 -17.57 -3.53
CA THR A 173 12.11 -18.25 -4.81
C THR A 173 11.23 -19.50 -4.69
N THR A 174 11.20 -20.11 -3.50
CA THR A 174 10.37 -21.29 -3.24
C THR A 174 8.92 -20.88 -2.99
N PRO A 175 7.95 -21.39 -3.79
CA PRO A 175 6.55 -21.10 -3.57
C PRO A 175 6.09 -21.54 -2.18
N LYS A 176 5.57 -20.58 -1.40
CA LYS A 176 4.94 -20.86 -0.10
C LYS A 176 3.50 -20.40 -0.17
N GLN A 177 2.58 -21.36 -0.12
CA GLN A 177 1.17 -21.02 -0.01
C GLN A 177 0.90 -20.51 1.41
N THR A 178 0.63 -19.23 1.52
CA THR A 178 0.16 -18.65 2.76
C THR A 178 -1.35 -18.53 2.69
N VAL A 179 -2.06 -19.18 3.59
CA VAL A 179 -3.52 -19.02 3.72
C VAL A 179 -3.76 -17.65 4.36
N PHE A 180 -3.91 -16.62 3.53
CA PHE A 180 -4.11 -15.26 4.00
C PHE A 180 -5.53 -14.97 4.46
N TYR A 181 -6.50 -15.77 4.04
CA TYR A 181 -7.91 -15.50 4.26
C TYR A 181 -8.62 -16.75 4.74
N SER A 182 -9.07 -16.76 5.98
CA SER A 182 -9.96 -17.81 6.46
C SER A 182 -11.38 -17.51 5.98
N SER A 183 -12.04 -18.49 5.37
CA SER A 183 -13.47 -18.42 5.00
C SER A 183 -14.39 -18.56 6.20
N SER A 184 -13.87 -18.85 7.39
CA SER A 184 -14.64 -19.03 8.60
C SER A 184 -15.52 -17.81 8.92
N PHE A 185 -16.78 -18.05 9.29
CA PHE A 185 -17.71 -17.01 9.73
C PHE A 185 -17.14 -16.16 10.85
N PHE A 186 -16.49 -16.76 11.83
CA PHE A 186 -15.88 -16.05 12.96
C PHE A 186 -14.75 -15.12 12.53
N SER A 187 -13.92 -15.53 11.58
CA SER A 187 -12.87 -14.66 11.07
C SER A 187 -13.41 -13.50 10.21
N LYS A 188 -14.49 -13.74 9.44
CA LYS A 188 -15.22 -12.69 8.73
C LYS A 188 -15.80 -11.66 9.70
N LEU A 189 -16.46 -12.12 10.76
CA LEU A 189 -17.05 -11.28 11.80
C LEU A 189 -15.98 -10.49 12.56
N ALA A 190 -14.88 -11.14 12.97
CA ALA A 190 -13.78 -10.49 13.67
C ALA A 190 -13.12 -9.39 12.79
N ASN A 191 -12.90 -9.69 11.52
CA ASN A 191 -12.37 -8.71 10.58
C ASN A 191 -13.33 -7.53 10.35
N TRP A 192 -14.61 -7.82 10.21
CA TRP A 192 -15.67 -6.81 10.09
C TRP A 192 -15.71 -5.89 11.32
N THR A 193 -15.75 -6.46 12.52
CA THR A 193 -15.78 -5.71 13.78
C THR A 193 -14.54 -4.83 13.93
N LYS A 194 -13.35 -5.41 13.72
CA LYS A 194 -12.08 -4.67 13.75
C LYS A 194 -12.10 -3.49 12.78
N THR A 195 -12.56 -3.73 11.57
CA THR A 195 -12.59 -2.71 10.51
C THR A 195 -13.57 -1.59 10.85
N LYS A 196 -14.77 -1.92 11.34
CA LYS A 196 -15.74 -0.91 11.78
C LYS A 196 -15.24 -0.09 12.97
N LEU A 197 -14.59 -0.73 13.94
CA LEU A 197 -13.95 -0.02 15.05
C LEU A 197 -12.87 0.95 14.56
N GLN A 198 -12.04 0.53 13.61
CA GLN A 198 -11.02 1.41 13.01
C GLN A 198 -11.64 2.59 12.27
N ASP A 199 -12.77 2.39 11.58
CA ASP A 199 -13.45 3.45 10.82
C ASP A 199 -14.01 4.56 11.73
N ILE A 200 -14.54 4.20 12.90
CA ILE A 200 -15.15 5.15 13.86
C ILE A 200 -14.16 5.69 14.90
N MET A 201 -12.98 5.07 15.01
CA MET A 201 -11.97 5.45 16.01
C MET A 201 -11.46 6.88 15.76
N PRO A 202 -11.38 7.75 16.79
CA PRO A 202 -10.75 9.06 16.65
C PRO A 202 -9.30 8.94 16.15
N ASP A 203 -8.85 9.89 15.34
CA ASP A 203 -7.53 9.87 14.72
C ASP A 203 -6.39 9.66 15.73
N ALA A 204 -6.45 10.35 16.88
CA ALA A 204 -5.43 10.20 17.92
C ALA A 204 -5.29 8.76 18.42
N ILE A 205 -6.44 8.09 18.67
CA ILE A 205 -6.47 6.70 19.15
C ILE A 205 -6.06 5.75 18.03
N TYR A 206 -6.53 5.96 16.80
CA TYR A 206 -6.16 5.16 15.64
C TYR A 206 -4.66 5.17 15.38
N TYR A 207 -4.04 6.35 15.37
CA TYR A 207 -2.61 6.46 15.12
C TYR A 207 -1.77 5.95 16.30
N TYR A 208 -2.24 6.09 17.54
CA TYR A 208 -1.60 5.50 18.71
C TYR A 208 -1.63 3.96 18.65
N TRP A 209 -2.79 3.39 18.35
CA TRP A 209 -2.94 1.96 18.14
C TRP A 209 -2.02 1.45 17.02
N LEU A 210 -2.00 2.16 15.90
CA LEU A 210 -1.15 1.84 14.76
C LEU A 210 0.35 1.90 15.14
N LEU A 211 0.74 2.87 15.96
CA LEU A 211 2.11 3.01 16.45
C LEU A 211 2.54 1.82 17.30
N ILE A 212 1.68 1.31 18.19
CA ILE A 212 1.97 0.13 19.02
C ILE A 212 2.22 -1.09 18.14
N HIS A 213 1.38 -1.30 17.12
CA HIS A 213 1.56 -2.43 16.19
C HIS A 213 2.84 -2.29 15.36
N ARG A 214 3.17 -1.08 14.92
CA ARG A 214 4.40 -0.78 14.17
C ARG A 214 5.69 -1.02 14.95
N LYS A 215 5.69 -0.85 16.27
CA LYS A 215 6.87 -1.11 17.12
C LYS A 215 7.43 -2.52 16.93
N LYS A 216 6.55 -3.51 16.87
CA LYS A 216 6.93 -4.92 16.67
C LYS A 216 7.57 -5.16 15.30
N ASP A 217 6.93 -4.63 14.26
CA ASP A 217 7.41 -4.81 12.88
C ASP A 217 8.69 -4.00 12.63
N PHE A 218 8.77 -2.81 13.21
CA PHE A 218 10.00 -2.02 13.19
C PHE A 218 11.18 -2.72 13.87
N LYS A 219 10.95 -3.36 15.03
CA LYS A 219 12.00 -4.14 15.71
C LYS A 219 12.52 -5.28 14.80
N LYS A 220 11.62 -5.98 14.11
CA LYS A 220 12.01 -7.02 13.15
C LYS A 220 12.80 -6.45 11.97
N PHE A 221 12.36 -5.33 11.41
CA PHE A 221 13.05 -4.64 10.33
C PHE A 221 14.45 -4.20 10.78
N LYS A 222 14.58 -3.60 11.95
CA LYS A 222 15.86 -3.17 12.53
C LYS A 222 16.84 -4.34 12.62
N LEU A 223 16.43 -5.47 13.19
CA LEU A 223 17.26 -6.67 13.30
C LEU A 223 17.68 -7.21 11.94
N ARG A 224 16.80 -7.16 10.94
CA ARG A 224 17.16 -7.58 9.56
C ARG A 224 18.17 -6.62 8.94
N SER A 225 17.96 -5.32 9.10
CA SER A 225 18.85 -4.27 8.58
C SER A 225 20.26 -4.39 9.17
N GLU A 226 20.37 -4.57 10.47
CA GLU A 226 21.65 -4.76 11.15
C GLU A 226 22.39 -6.03 10.65
N LYS A 227 21.66 -7.15 10.51
CA LYS A 227 22.23 -8.40 9.96
C LYS A 227 22.68 -8.26 8.50
N ALA A 228 22.05 -7.40 7.73
CA ALA A 228 22.40 -7.12 6.34
C ALA A 228 23.47 -6.02 6.21
N GLY A 229 23.98 -5.48 7.33
CA GLY A 229 25.00 -4.43 7.35
C GLY A 229 24.49 -3.02 7.08
N TYR A 230 23.18 -2.80 7.10
CA TYR A 230 22.60 -1.47 6.95
C TYR A 230 22.66 -0.69 8.26
N LYS A 231 23.21 0.52 8.18
CA LYS A 231 23.16 1.47 9.30
C LYS A 231 21.85 2.26 9.21
N LEU A 232 20.99 2.12 10.20
CA LEU A 232 19.82 2.98 10.33
C LEU A 232 20.25 4.35 10.87
N PRO A 233 19.57 5.45 10.46
CA PRO A 233 19.85 6.77 10.98
C PRO A 233 19.79 6.81 12.50
N GLN A 234 20.74 7.47 13.15
CA GLN A 234 20.82 7.57 14.64
C GLN A 234 19.55 8.20 15.23
N ASN A 235 18.90 9.10 14.50
CA ASN A 235 17.68 9.80 14.92
C ASN A 235 16.40 9.10 14.45
N PHE A 236 16.47 7.81 14.14
CA PHE A 236 15.33 7.03 13.72
C PHE A 236 14.48 6.64 14.94
N GLU A 237 13.60 7.54 15.36
CA GLU A 237 12.68 7.29 16.47
C GLU A 237 11.28 6.93 15.93
N LEU A 238 10.66 5.93 16.55
CA LEU A 238 9.23 5.60 16.32
C LEU A 238 8.29 6.79 16.60
N ALA A 239 8.74 7.74 17.40
CA ALA A 239 8.05 9.01 17.67
C ALA A 239 7.89 9.87 16.39
N SER A 240 8.83 9.76 15.41
CA SER A 240 8.74 10.46 14.15
C SER A 240 7.60 9.94 13.25
N MET A 241 7.05 8.76 13.55
CA MET A 241 5.88 8.21 12.88
C MET A 241 4.56 8.83 13.34
N LYS A 242 4.56 9.66 14.39
CA LYS A 242 3.36 10.39 14.79
C LYS A 242 2.97 11.32 13.63
N PRO A 243 1.72 11.29 13.18
CA PRO A 243 1.28 12.23 12.15
C PRO A 243 1.51 13.64 12.67
N ARG A 244 2.30 14.42 11.96
CA ARG A 244 2.57 15.85 12.30
C ARG A 244 1.32 16.74 12.18
N ARG A 245 0.18 16.18 11.85
CA ARG A 245 -1.09 16.88 11.60
C ARG A 245 -1.49 17.83 12.74
N TYR A 246 -1.24 17.46 14.00
CA TYR A 246 -1.75 18.27 15.13
C TYR A 246 -1.02 19.59 15.34
N LYS A 247 0.29 19.68 15.06
CA LYS A 247 1.00 20.96 15.18
C LYS A 247 0.60 21.98 14.10
N LYS A 248 0.27 21.52 12.88
CA LYS A 248 -0.15 22.44 11.80
C LYS A 248 -1.59 22.91 11.94
N VAL A 249 -2.50 22.07 12.42
CA VAL A 249 -3.92 22.44 12.60
C VAL A 249 -4.09 23.43 13.75
N LEU A 250 -3.37 23.26 14.86
CA LEU A 250 -3.38 24.23 15.97
C LEU A 250 -2.75 25.57 15.61
N THR A 251 -1.73 25.59 14.77
CA THR A 251 -1.07 26.85 14.37
C THR A 251 -1.89 27.63 13.36
N VAL A 252 -2.53 26.97 12.41
CA VAL A 252 -3.40 27.63 11.41
C VAL A 252 -4.69 28.14 12.05
N GLY A 253 -5.30 27.39 12.96
CA GLY A 253 -6.52 27.82 13.64
C GLY A 253 -6.33 29.00 14.59
N VAL A 254 -5.15 29.20 15.14
CA VAL A 254 -4.84 30.35 16.01
C VAL A 254 -4.52 31.60 15.19
N TYR A 255 -3.93 31.45 14.01
CA TYR A 255 -3.66 32.60 13.12
C TYR A 255 -4.89 33.16 12.44
N ASP A 256 -5.85 32.32 12.07
CA ASP A 256 -7.11 32.78 11.46
C ASP A 256 -8.10 33.44 12.45
N LEU A 257 -7.84 33.27 13.76
CA LEU A 257 -8.64 33.93 14.81
C LEU A 257 -8.07 35.29 15.29
N LEU A 258 -6.86 35.66 14.82
CA LEU A 258 -6.17 36.89 15.21
C LEU A 258 -6.06 37.90 14.04
N HIS A 259 -6.66 37.59 12.91
CA HIS A 259 -6.88 38.52 11.78
C HIS A 259 -8.35 38.55 11.39
#